data_d6cc793d9d812ffa86b7ad228937b840
#
_entry.id   d6cc793d9d812ffa86b7ad228937b840
#
_cell.length_a   1.000
_cell.length_b   1.000
_cell.length_c   1.000
_cell.angle_alpha   90.00
_cell.angle_beta   90.00
_cell.angle_gamma   90.00
#
_symmetry.space_group_name_H-M   'P 1'
#
loop_
_entity.id
_entity.type
_entity.pdbx_description
1 polymer ?
#
loop_
_entity_poly.entity_id
_entity_poly.type
_entity_poly.pdbx_seq_one_letter_code
_entity_poly.pdbx_strand_id
1 'polypeptide(L)'
;NIMIKYFYIFILLGILASGCSNQYTGLGFPYSNQDKQAKIESIEIPEEGQDVIKATEEILSASVEKIPTITAIGYAVVSTQPGKNVAQKRLMAIRAARMAAMRELAEQIHGLKVDSRTTVIDLVTQNDTFRTMVQGTIRGAKTVRINPTGDDTYETVLEIDREIMLLLLREARSIKA
;
A
#
# COMPACT_ATOMS: atom_id res chain seq x y z
N ASN A 1 40.42 53.22 -2.17
CA ASN A 1 39.77 52.07 -1.46
C ASN A 1 38.35 51.70 -1.96
N ILE A 2 37.70 52.55 -2.76
CA ILE A 2 36.36 52.27 -3.31
C ILE A 2 36.46 51.40 -4.58
N MET A 3 37.45 51.61 -5.44
CA MET A 3 37.62 50.84 -6.68
C MET A 3 37.91 49.36 -6.43
N ILE A 4 38.61 48.99 -5.35
CA ILE A 4 38.95 47.61 -5.00
C ILE A 4 37.68 46.82 -4.57
N LYS A 5 36.73 47.53 -3.90
CA LYS A 5 35.45 46.87 -3.51
C LYS A 5 34.57 46.51 -4.71
N TYR A 6 34.55 47.39 -5.74
CA TYR A 6 33.77 47.09 -6.95
C TYR A 6 34.42 46.00 -7.79
N PHE A 7 35.74 45.89 -7.76
CA PHE A 7 36.46 44.84 -8.45
C PHE A 7 36.14 43.45 -7.86
N TYR A 8 36.05 43.35 -6.54
CA TYR A 8 35.63 42.07 -5.86
C TYR A 8 34.15 41.72 -6.12
N ILE A 9 33.27 42.73 -6.22
CA ILE A 9 31.86 42.47 -6.53
C ILE A 9 31.70 41.96 -7.96
N PHE A 10 32.51 42.46 -8.92
CA PHE A 10 32.49 41.97 -10.30
C PHE A 10 33.05 40.53 -10.45
N ILE A 11 34.05 40.18 -9.67
CA ILE A 11 34.58 38.83 -9.65
C ILE A 11 33.56 37.85 -8.99
N LEU A 12 32.87 38.26 -7.96
CA LEU A 12 31.85 37.44 -7.30
C LEU A 12 30.61 37.23 -8.18
N LEU A 13 30.23 38.19 -9.01
CA LEU A 13 29.10 38.08 -9.95
C LEU A 13 29.43 37.18 -11.18
N GLY A 14 30.71 37.09 -11.56
CA GLY A 14 31.18 36.28 -12.68
C GLY A 14 31.19 34.77 -12.40
N ILE A 15 31.21 34.35 -11.14
CA ILE A 15 31.28 32.95 -10.74
C ILE A 15 29.90 32.28 -10.74
N LEU A 16 28.81 33.06 -10.71
CA LEU A 16 27.43 32.54 -10.74
C LEU A 16 26.90 32.24 -12.12
N ALA A 17 27.65 32.54 -13.21
CA ALA A 17 27.24 32.29 -14.57
C ALA A 17 27.80 30.99 -15.20
N SER A 18 28.58 30.19 -14.45
CA SER A 18 29.00 28.87 -14.90
C SER A 18 27.87 27.87 -14.69
N GLY A 19 26.87 27.96 -15.57
CA GLY A 19 25.87 26.92 -15.72
C GLY A 19 26.56 25.62 -16.05
N CYS A 20 26.60 24.70 -15.12
CA CYS A 20 26.91 23.29 -15.38
C CYS A 20 25.88 22.77 -16.37
N SER A 21 26.20 22.76 -17.65
CA SER A 21 25.58 21.88 -18.60
C SER A 21 25.96 20.46 -18.19
N ASN A 22 25.12 19.84 -17.40
CA ASN A 22 25.22 18.44 -17.06
C ASN A 22 24.93 17.64 -18.34
N GLN A 23 25.96 17.41 -19.16
CA GLN A 23 25.91 16.40 -20.18
C GLN A 23 25.88 15.04 -19.45
N TYR A 24 24.67 14.57 -19.18
CA TYR A 24 24.46 13.14 -19.01
C TYR A 24 24.85 12.46 -20.30
N THR A 25 26.09 12.00 -20.40
CA THR A 25 26.44 10.94 -21.32
C THR A 25 25.68 9.72 -20.82
N GLY A 26 24.43 9.61 -21.28
CA GLY A 26 23.66 8.42 -21.08
C GLY A 26 24.47 7.26 -21.64
N LEU A 27 24.76 6.28 -20.79
CA LEU A 27 24.96 4.93 -21.23
C LEU A 27 23.65 4.56 -21.96
N GLY A 28 23.63 4.84 -23.24
CA GLY A 28 22.57 4.45 -24.14
C GLY A 28 22.49 2.95 -24.12
N PHE A 29 21.54 2.41 -23.38
CA PHE A 29 20.99 1.14 -23.76
C PHE A 29 20.44 1.35 -25.16
N PRO A 30 20.86 0.58 -26.16
CA PRO A 30 20.30 0.66 -27.48
C PRO A 30 18.89 0.05 -27.47
N TYR A 31 17.95 0.77 -26.88
CA TYR A 31 16.55 0.53 -27.16
C TYR A 31 16.22 1.27 -28.44
N SER A 32 16.68 0.69 -29.54
CA SER A 32 16.25 1.04 -30.88
C SER A 32 14.75 0.72 -30.96
N ASN A 33 13.93 1.76 -30.86
CA ASN A 33 12.59 1.74 -31.43
C ASN A 33 12.73 1.69 -32.97
N GLN A 34 13.25 0.61 -33.49
CA GLN A 34 12.99 0.23 -34.85
C GLN A 34 11.84 -0.76 -34.83
N ASP A 35 10.74 -0.28 -35.37
CA ASP A 35 9.63 -1.02 -35.95
C ASP A 35 9.98 -2.46 -36.34
N LYS A 36 10.06 -3.32 -35.38
CA LYS A 36 9.67 -4.70 -35.52
C LYS A 36 8.27 -4.78 -34.96
N GLN A 37 7.29 -4.41 -35.77
CA GLN A 37 6.08 -5.19 -35.82
C GLN A 37 6.54 -6.64 -36.03
N ALA A 38 6.94 -7.26 -34.92
CA ALA A 38 6.96 -8.71 -34.85
C ALA A 38 5.50 -9.06 -35.15
N LYS A 39 5.24 -9.46 -36.39
CA LYS A 39 4.11 -10.24 -36.77
C LYS A 39 4.03 -11.29 -35.67
N ILE A 40 3.16 -11.05 -34.68
CA ILE A 40 2.72 -12.05 -33.76
C ILE A 40 1.95 -13.01 -34.67
N GLU A 41 2.70 -13.95 -35.23
CA GLU A 41 2.15 -15.11 -35.90
C GLU A 41 1.28 -15.70 -34.80
N SER A 42 -0.03 -15.59 -35.00
CA SER A 42 -1.03 -16.12 -34.09
C SER A 42 -0.64 -17.57 -33.84
N ILE A 43 -0.06 -17.84 -32.69
CA ILE A 43 0.18 -19.20 -32.23
C ILE A 43 -1.25 -19.74 -32.09
N GLU A 44 -1.70 -20.50 -33.09
CA GLU A 44 -2.93 -21.27 -32.99
C GLU A 44 -2.69 -22.29 -31.87
N ILE A 45 -3.19 -21.97 -30.67
CA ILE A 45 -3.20 -22.90 -29.54
C ILE A 45 -4.17 -23.99 -29.94
N PRO A 46 -3.75 -25.28 -29.99
CA PRO A 46 -4.65 -26.38 -30.30
C PRO A 46 -5.89 -26.32 -29.42
N GLU A 47 -7.05 -26.70 -29.94
CA GLU A 47 -8.34 -26.63 -29.20
C GLU A 47 -8.23 -27.32 -27.82
N GLU A 48 -7.53 -28.42 -27.74
CA GLU A 48 -7.24 -29.18 -26.49
C GLU A 48 -6.44 -28.33 -25.46
N GLY A 49 -5.61 -27.40 -25.89
CA GLY A 49 -4.90 -26.45 -25.03
C GLY A 49 -5.78 -25.30 -24.52
N GLN A 50 -6.78 -24.89 -25.28
CA GLN A 50 -7.71 -23.83 -24.90
C GLN A 50 -8.63 -24.25 -23.76
N ASP A 51 -9.06 -25.50 -23.73
CA ASP A 51 -9.89 -26.04 -22.65
C ASP A 51 -9.11 -26.14 -21.33
N VAL A 52 -7.82 -26.49 -21.39
CA VAL A 52 -6.94 -26.51 -20.22
C VAL A 52 -6.70 -25.10 -19.69
N ILE A 53 -6.50 -24.11 -20.57
CA ILE A 53 -6.34 -22.71 -20.16
C ILE A 53 -7.60 -22.19 -19.50
N LYS A 54 -8.79 -22.40 -20.10
CA LYS A 54 -10.08 -22.00 -19.52
C LYS A 54 -10.34 -22.68 -18.18
N ALA A 55 -10.11 -23.97 -18.06
CA ALA A 55 -10.28 -24.69 -16.82
C ALA A 55 -9.30 -24.16 -15.73
N THR A 56 -8.07 -23.81 -16.12
CA THR A 56 -7.08 -23.23 -15.20
C THR A 56 -7.47 -21.82 -14.75
N GLU A 57 -7.97 -21.00 -15.68
CA GLU A 57 -8.48 -19.66 -15.37
C GLU A 57 -9.71 -19.71 -14.46
N GLU A 58 -10.62 -20.66 -14.69
CA GLU A 58 -11.81 -20.85 -13.87
C GLU A 58 -11.45 -21.31 -12.45
N ILE A 59 -10.51 -22.26 -12.31
CA ILE A 59 -9.99 -22.70 -11.02
C ILE A 59 -9.26 -21.56 -10.31
N LEU A 60 -8.47 -20.77 -11.04
CA LEU A 60 -7.72 -19.64 -10.49
C LEU A 60 -8.69 -18.55 -10.03
N SER A 61 -9.67 -18.19 -10.86
CA SER A 61 -10.70 -17.18 -10.51
C SER A 61 -11.54 -17.63 -9.32
N ALA A 62 -11.99 -18.88 -9.28
CA ALA A 62 -12.73 -19.44 -8.15
C ALA A 62 -11.89 -19.48 -6.86
N SER A 63 -10.58 -19.69 -6.97
CA SER A 63 -9.69 -19.66 -5.80
C SER A 63 -9.42 -18.24 -5.31
N VAL A 64 -9.33 -17.26 -6.21
CA VAL A 64 -9.17 -15.83 -5.88
C VAL A 64 -10.45 -15.26 -5.27
N GLU A 65 -11.62 -15.72 -5.70
CA GLU A 65 -12.92 -15.27 -5.17
C GLU A 65 -13.17 -15.72 -3.71
N LYS A 66 -12.47 -16.74 -3.23
CA LYS A 66 -12.59 -17.24 -1.85
C LYS A 66 -11.95 -16.36 -0.78
N ILE A 67 -11.09 -15.39 -1.16
CA ILE A 67 -10.48 -14.48 -0.19
C ILE A 67 -11.22 -13.15 -0.25
N PRO A 68 -12.09 -12.86 0.73
CA PRO A 68 -12.83 -11.62 0.75
C PRO A 68 -11.91 -10.44 1.06
N THR A 69 -12.28 -9.26 0.59
CA THR A 69 -11.76 -8.00 1.11
C THR A 69 -12.09 -7.91 2.60
N ILE A 70 -11.13 -7.54 3.43
CA ILE A 70 -11.36 -7.39 4.86
C ILE A 70 -11.72 -5.94 5.15
N THR A 71 -12.88 -5.75 5.77
CA THR A 71 -13.39 -4.44 6.17
C THR A 71 -13.62 -4.41 7.68
N ALA A 72 -13.23 -3.33 8.31
CA ALA A 72 -13.48 -3.10 9.74
C ALA A 72 -14.05 -1.71 10.00
N ILE A 73 -14.88 -1.62 11.02
CA ILE A 73 -15.58 -0.40 11.42
C ILE A 73 -15.19 -0.06 12.84
N GLY A 74 -14.83 1.20 13.07
CA GLY A 74 -14.56 1.70 14.42
C GLY A 74 -15.41 2.92 14.74
N TYR A 75 -15.80 3.04 15.97
CA TYR A 75 -16.62 4.13 16.50
C TYR A 75 -15.90 4.88 17.63
N ALA A 76 -16.17 6.19 17.73
CA ALA A 76 -15.70 6.98 18.87
C ALA A 76 -16.65 8.15 19.16
N VAL A 77 -16.91 8.35 20.44
CA VAL A 77 -17.78 9.43 20.94
C VAL A 77 -16.98 10.72 21.07
N VAL A 78 -17.52 11.84 20.58
CA VAL A 78 -16.86 13.15 20.56
C VAL A 78 -16.73 13.76 21.95
N SER A 79 -17.79 13.71 22.75
CA SER A 79 -17.83 14.30 24.09
C SER A 79 -16.77 13.74 25.03
N THR A 80 -16.44 12.45 24.87
CA THR A 80 -15.43 11.75 25.69
C THR A 80 -13.98 12.07 25.28
N GLN A 81 -13.76 12.72 24.15
CA GLN A 81 -12.42 12.99 23.66
C GLN A 81 -11.78 14.20 24.34
N PRO A 82 -10.46 14.17 24.58
CA PRO A 82 -9.72 15.31 25.06
C PRO A 82 -9.72 16.44 24.01
N GLY A 83 -9.92 17.67 24.43
CA GLY A 83 -9.88 18.84 23.54
C GLY A 83 -10.42 20.08 24.21
N LYS A 84 -9.86 21.25 23.81
CA LYS A 84 -10.25 22.57 24.34
C LYS A 84 -11.56 23.08 23.72
N ASN A 85 -11.89 22.65 22.51
CA ASN A 85 -13.11 23.04 21.79
C ASN A 85 -13.73 21.85 21.05
N VAL A 86 -14.95 22.04 20.56
CA VAL A 86 -15.71 20.99 19.86
C VAL A 86 -15.00 20.50 18.58
N ALA A 87 -14.39 21.41 17.82
CA ALA A 87 -13.69 21.03 16.59
C ALA A 87 -12.49 20.10 16.90
N GLN A 88 -11.74 20.42 17.94
CA GLN A 88 -10.63 19.58 18.37
C GLN A 88 -11.11 18.21 18.87
N LYS A 89 -12.20 18.14 19.65
CA LYS A 89 -12.79 16.89 20.09
C LYS A 89 -13.27 16.04 18.92
N ARG A 90 -13.87 16.65 17.89
CA ARG A 90 -14.27 15.93 16.65
C ARG A 90 -13.07 15.32 15.93
N LEU A 91 -11.95 16.04 15.76
CA LEU A 91 -10.74 15.50 15.17
C LEU A 91 -10.16 14.35 15.99
N MET A 92 -10.22 14.44 17.32
CA MET A 92 -9.77 13.35 18.19
C MET A 92 -10.70 12.13 18.09
N ALA A 93 -12.01 12.32 17.98
CA ALA A 93 -12.98 11.24 17.78
C ALA A 93 -12.72 10.50 16.46
N ILE A 94 -12.47 11.22 15.36
CA ILE A 94 -12.10 10.60 14.07
C ILE A 94 -10.83 9.74 14.20
N ARG A 95 -9.82 10.25 14.89
CA ARG A 95 -8.58 9.48 15.14
C ARG A 95 -8.84 8.25 16.03
N ALA A 96 -9.64 8.39 17.06
CA ALA A 96 -10.00 7.29 17.96
C ALA A 96 -10.84 6.22 17.23
N ALA A 97 -11.81 6.62 16.41
CA ALA A 97 -12.59 5.72 15.56
C ALA A 97 -11.69 4.95 14.58
N ARG A 98 -10.70 5.62 13.94
CA ARG A 98 -9.72 4.95 13.09
C ARG A 98 -8.89 3.93 13.87
N MET A 99 -8.45 4.25 15.08
CA MET A 99 -7.70 3.32 15.92
C MET A 99 -8.54 2.11 16.34
N ALA A 100 -9.85 2.31 16.62
CA ALA A 100 -10.78 1.23 16.90
C ALA A 100 -10.93 0.30 15.67
N ALA A 101 -11.11 0.87 14.47
CA ALA A 101 -11.18 0.09 13.24
C ALA A 101 -9.87 -0.68 12.95
N MET A 102 -8.69 -0.09 13.22
CA MET A 102 -7.40 -0.80 13.08
C MET A 102 -7.28 -1.99 14.04
N ARG A 103 -7.83 -1.87 15.26
CA ARG A 103 -7.85 -2.99 16.22
C ARG A 103 -8.72 -4.12 15.69
N GLU A 104 -9.89 -3.80 15.21
CA GLU A 104 -10.81 -4.77 14.59
C GLU A 104 -10.18 -5.47 13.39
N LEU A 105 -9.48 -4.72 12.50
CA LEU A 105 -8.70 -5.32 11.40
C LEU A 105 -7.62 -6.26 11.92
N ALA A 106 -6.92 -5.89 12.98
CA ALA A 106 -5.88 -6.74 13.57
C ALA A 106 -6.46 -8.06 14.07
N GLU A 107 -7.60 -8.02 14.74
CA GLU A 107 -8.29 -9.21 15.24
C GLU A 107 -8.71 -10.14 14.10
N GLN A 108 -9.31 -9.58 13.04
CA GLN A 108 -9.71 -10.34 11.86
C GLN A 108 -8.50 -10.98 11.17
N ILE A 109 -7.40 -10.24 10.95
CA ILE A 109 -6.20 -10.76 10.31
C ILE A 109 -5.52 -11.82 11.16
N HIS A 110 -5.39 -11.60 12.46
CA HIS A 110 -4.77 -12.54 13.38
C HIS A 110 -5.52 -13.87 13.43
N GLY A 111 -6.85 -13.85 13.28
CA GLY A 111 -7.70 -15.02 13.25
C GLY A 111 -7.67 -15.83 11.94
N LEU A 112 -7.06 -15.30 10.87
CA LEU A 112 -7.00 -16.01 9.58
C LEU A 112 -6.18 -17.28 9.69
N LYS A 113 -6.71 -18.33 9.07
CA LYS A 113 -6.03 -19.64 8.98
C LYS A 113 -5.03 -19.62 7.83
N VAL A 114 -3.79 -19.97 8.13
CA VAL A 114 -2.73 -20.22 7.13
C VAL A 114 -2.83 -21.65 6.61
N ASP A 115 -3.10 -22.57 7.52
CA ASP A 115 -3.40 -23.98 7.23
C ASP A 115 -4.38 -24.57 8.27
N SER A 116 -4.50 -25.91 8.33
CA SER A 116 -5.44 -26.60 9.23
C SER A 116 -5.17 -26.36 10.71
N ARG A 117 -3.94 -26.02 11.11
CA ARG A 117 -3.49 -25.94 12.51
C ARG A 117 -2.91 -24.58 12.89
N THR A 118 -2.50 -23.77 11.94
CA THR A 118 -1.74 -22.54 12.16
C THR A 118 -2.55 -21.33 11.72
N THR A 119 -2.59 -20.32 12.57
CA THR A 119 -3.19 -19.03 12.28
C THR A 119 -2.11 -17.98 12.03
N VAL A 120 -2.50 -16.80 11.53
CA VAL A 120 -1.57 -15.68 11.32
C VAL A 120 -0.93 -15.26 12.65
N ILE A 121 -1.68 -15.26 13.76
CA ILE A 121 -1.14 -14.86 15.07
C ILE A 121 -0.03 -15.81 15.55
N ASP A 122 -0.12 -17.09 15.25
CA ASP A 122 0.92 -18.07 15.61
C ASP A 122 2.24 -17.73 14.92
N LEU A 123 2.19 -17.34 13.65
CA LEU A 123 3.39 -16.94 12.88
C LEU A 123 3.92 -15.56 13.33
N VAL A 124 3.03 -14.62 13.63
CA VAL A 124 3.40 -13.29 14.16
C VAL A 124 4.18 -13.40 15.46
N THR A 125 3.90 -14.40 16.30
CA THR A 125 4.64 -14.63 17.55
C THR A 125 6.02 -15.25 17.34
N GLN A 126 6.23 -15.95 16.23
CA GLN A 126 7.44 -16.72 15.94
C GLN A 126 8.40 -16.01 14.96
N ASN A 127 7.89 -15.06 14.15
CA ASN A 127 8.66 -14.42 13.08
C ASN A 127 8.49 -12.90 13.10
N ASP A 128 9.58 -12.18 13.42
CA ASP A 128 9.55 -10.72 13.54
C ASP A 128 9.37 -10.00 12.18
N THR A 129 9.90 -10.58 11.11
CA THR A 129 9.71 -10.03 9.75
C THR A 129 8.25 -10.11 9.35
N PHE A 130 7.62 -11.25 9.57
CA PHE A 130 6.19 -11.44 9.30
C PHE A 130 5.32 -10.54 10.19
N ARG A 131 5.67 -10.40 11.46
CA ARG A 131 5.02 -9.44 12.38
C ARG A 131 5.05 -8.02 11.83
N THR A 132 6.20 -7.59 11.33
CA THR A 132 6.37 -6.25 10.74
C THR A 132 5.50 -6.09 9.49
N MET A 133 5.42 -7.10 8.64
CA MET A 133 4.54 -7.12 7.46
C MET A 133 3.07 -7.00 7.85
N VAL A 134 2.59 -7.80 8.80
CA VAL A 134 1.19 -7.74 9.29
C VAL A 134 0.87 -6.37 9.87
N GLN A 135 1.75 -5.81 10.70
CA GLN A 135 1.57 -4.48 11.27
C GLN A 135 1.57 -3.38 10.20
N GLY A 136 2.44 -3.49 9.19
CA GLY A 136 2.48 -2.60 8.04
C GLY A 136 1.17 -2.63 7.24
N THR A 137 0.64 -3.81 6.99
CA THR A 137 -0.64 -4.03 6.31
C THR A 137 -1.79 -3.36 7.06
N ILE A 138 -1.89 -3.57 8.37
CA ILE A 138 -2.95 -2.95 9.19
C ILE A 138 -2.85 -1.42 9.19
N ARG A 139 -1.65 -0.86 9.34
CA ARG A 139 -1.44 0.59 9.31
C ARG A 139 -1.70 1.21 7.95
N GLY A 140 -1.43 0.47 6.89
CA GLY A 140 -1.65 0.85 5.50
C GLY A 140 -3.08 0.69 5.02
N ALA A 141 -4.00 0.20 5.87
CA ALA A 141 -5.41 0.02 5.51
C ALA A 141 -6.03 1.30 4.98
N LYS A 142 -6.75 1.17 3.87
CA LYS A 142 -7.42 2.27 3.17
C LYS A 142 -8.62 2.75 3.99
N THR A 143 -8.73 4.06 4.18
CA THR A 143 -9.93 4.65 4.76
C THR A 143 -10.98 4.80 3.66
N VAL A 144 -12.04 4.00 3.76
CA VAL A 144 -13.15 4.02 2.79
C VAL A 144 -14.11 5.15 3.11
N ARG A 145 -14.40 5.34 4.42
CA ARG A 145 -15.43 6.28 4.86
C ARG A 145 -15.16 6.79 6.27
N ILE A 146 -15.50 8.05 6.50
CA ILE A 146 -15.55 8.68 7.81
C ILE A 146 -16.88 9.42 7.88
N ASN A 147 -17.80 8.99 8.75
CA ASN A 147 -19.13 9.57 8.88
C ASN A 147 -19.44 9.95 10.33
N PRO A 148 -20.15 11.05 10.54
CA PRO A 148 -20.86 11.26 11.79
C PRO A 148 -22.03 10.26 11.87
N THR A 149 -22.15 9.58 13.00
CA THR A 149 -23.24 8.64 13.30
C THR A 149 -23.97 9.12 14.53
N GLY A 150 -25.21 9.59 14.37
CA GLY A 150 -25.91 10.31 15.42
C GLY A 150 -25.28 11.69 15.74
N ASP A 151 -25.57 12.22 16.90
CA ASP A 151 -25.20 13.61 17.27
C ASP A 151 -23.77 13.74 17.81
N ASP A 152 -23.22 12.69 18.37
CA ASP A 152 -21.96 12.74 19.14
C ASP A 152 -20.98 11.59 18.84
N THR A 153 -21.14 10.88 17.73
CA THR A 153 -20.29 9.73 17.38
C THR A 153 -19.74 9.83 15.98
N TYR A 154 -18.48 9.47 15.79
CA TYR A 154 -17.89 9.26 14.46
C TYR A 154 -17.66 7.77 14.20
N GLU A 155 -17.97 7.39 12.96
CA GLU A 155 -17.67 6.08 12.38
C GLU A 155 -16.50 6.24 11.41
N THR A 156 -15.57 5.30 11.45
CA THR A 156 -14.51 5.16 10.43
C THR A 156 -14.52 3.74 9.91
N VAL A 157 -14.56 3.60 8.58
CA VAL A 157 -14.49 2.31 7.89
C VAL A 157 -13.13 2.19 7.22
N LEU A 158 -12.41 1.13 7.55
CA LEU A 158 -11.14 0.75 6.94
C LEU A 158 -11.30 -0.52 6.11
N GLU A 159 -10.48 -0.63 5.08
CA GLU A 159 -10.45 -1.76 4.16
C GLU A 159 -9.02 -2.16 3.82
N ILE A 160 -8.80 -3.45 3.69
CA ILE A 160 -7.58 -4.02 3.14
C ILE A 160 -7.95 -4.79 1.88
N ASP A 161 -7.29 -4.44 0.77
CA ASP A 161 -7.56 -5.04 -0.52
C ASP A 161 -7.20 -6.53 -0.53
N ARG A 162 -7.98 -7.29 -1.31
CA ARG A 162 -7.80 -8.74 -1.51
C ARG A 162 -6.37 -9.10 -1.92
N GLU A 163 -5.76 -8.32 -2.80
CA GLU A 163 -4.40 -8.59 -3.29
C GLU A 163 -3.36 -8.54 -2.17
N ILE A 164 -3.49 -7.57 -1.27
CA ILE A 164 -2.62 -7.43 -0.11
C ILE A 164 -2.79 -8.64 0.82
N MET A 165 -4.04 -9.10 1.02
CA MET A 165 -4.33 -10.27 1.82
C MET A 165 -3.76 -11.55 1.20
N LEU A 166 -3.84 -11.69 -0.13
CA LEU A 166 -3.22 -12.81 -0.86
C LEU A 166 -1.70 -12.85 -0.68
N LEU A 167 -1.04 -11.69 -0.78
CA LEU A 167 0.40 -11.58 -0.55
C LEU A 167 0.78 -11.98 0.88
N LEU A 168 0.05 -11.50 1.87
CA LEU A 168 0.27 -11.83 3.27
C LEU A 168 0.11 -13.34 3.55
N LEU A 169 -0.93 -13.96 3.02
CA LEU A 169 -1.16 -15.41 3.20
C LEU A 169 -0.14 -16.25 2.43
N ARG A 170 0.33 -15.79 1.27
CA ARG A 170 1.41 -16.45 0.52
C ARG A 170 2.71 -16.44 1.33
N GLU A 171 3.07 -15.31 1.91
CA GLU A 171 4.24 -15.19 2.77
C GLU A 171 4.11 -16.06 4.02
N ALA A 172 2.95 -16.05 4.66
CA ALA A 172 2.69 -16.92 5.81
C ALA A 172 2.90 -18.41 5.50
N ARG A 173 2.51 -18.85 4.31
CA ARG A 173 2.72 -20.23 3.86
C ARG A 173 4.19 -20.55 3.55
N SER A 174 4.93 -19.58 3.00
CA SER A 174 6.36 -19.76 2.70
C SER A 174 7.22 -19.90 3.95
N ILE A 175 6.87 -19.24 5.05
CA ILE A 175 7.57 -19.33 6.34
C ILE A 175 7.40 -20.73 6.94
N LYS A 176 6.32 -21.40 6.64
CA LYS A 176 5.98 -22.69 7.22
C LYS A 176 6.47 -23.89 6.39
N ALA A 177 6.72 -23.69 5.09
CA ALA A 177 7.20 -24.74 4.18
C ALA A 177 8.64 -25.13 4.48
#